data_9b6b0b096e58fdc487cdd1851123e727
#
_entry.id   9b6b0b096e58fdc487cdd1851123e727
#
_cell.length_a   1.000
_cell.length_b   1.000
_cell.length_c   1.000
_cell.angle_alpha   90.00
_cell.angle_beta   90.00
_cell.angle_gamma   90.00
#
_symmetry.space_group_name_H-M   'P 1'
#
loop_
_entity.id
_entity.type
_entity.pdbx_description
1 polymer ?
#
loop_
_entity_poly.entity_id
_entity_poly.type
_entity_poly.pdbx_seq_one_letter_code
_entity_poly.pdbx_strand_id
1 'polypeptide(L)' 'MPNEANENPNLLSPGEVAELFRVDPKTVTRWAKAGKLSPVKTLGGHRRYHAHEVHELLRKIQEK' A
#
# COMPACT_ATOMS: atom_id res chain seq x y z
N MET A 1 15.35 -15.29 5.34
CA MET A 1 15.11 -15.01 5.18
C MET A 1 14.47 -14.65 4.77
N PRO A 2 14.27 -14.19 4.92
CA PRO A 2 13.71 -13.73 4.59
C PRO A 2 13.21 -13.18 4.04
N ASN A 3 13.10 -12.82 4.12
CA ASN A 3 12.82 -12.30 3.66
C ASN A 3 12.56 -11.92 2.94
N GLU A 4 12.45 -11.84 2.99
CA GLU A 4 12.27 -11.43 2.44
C GLU A 4 12.03 -10.98 1.66
N ALA A 5 12.08 -11.12 1.72
CA ALA A 5 11.84 -10.79 1.04
C ALA A 5 11.52 -10.12 0.56
N ASN A 6 11.53 -9.88 0.88
CA ASN A 6 11.20 -9.27 0.50
C ASN A 6 11.15 -8.50 0.03
N GLU A 7 12.02 -9.25 0.24
CA GLU A 7 11.07 -8.31 -0.03
C GLU A 7 11.53 -7.02 -0.63
N ASN A 8 10.79 -6.52 -1.47
CA ASN A 8 11.05 -5.29 -2.19
C ASN A 8 10.76 -4.09 -1.27
N PRO A 9 11.77 -3.25 -0.95
CA PRO A 9 11.55 -2.14 -0.04
C PRO A 9 10.61 -1.06 -0.61
N ASN A 10 10.33 -1.13 -1.91
CA ASN A 10 9.43 -0.16 -2.53
C ASN A 10 7.98 -0.59 -2.50
N LEU A 11 7.70 -1.72 -1.89
CA LEU A 11 6.34 -2.23 -1.80
C LEU A 11 5.90 -2.28 -0.34
N LEU A 12 4.64 -1.91 -0.13
CA LEU A 12 4.07 -1.89 1.21
C LEU A 12 2.89 -2.84 1.25
N SER A 13 2.69 -3.49 2.39
CA SER A 13 1.53 -4.34 2.60
C SER A 13 0.31 -3.48 2.87
N PRO A 14 -0.90 -4.04 2.69
CA PRO A 14 -2.10 -3.28 3.01
C PRO A 14 -2.12 -2.78 4.46
N GLY A 15 -1.60 -3.60 5.37
CA GLY A 15 -1.55 -3.19 6.77
C GLY A 15 -0.63 -2.01 6.99
N GLU A 16 0.51 -2.02 6.30
CA GLU A 16 1.45 -0.91 6.41
C GLU A 16 0.86 0.37 5.85
N VAL A 17 0.15 0.26 4.72
CA VAL A 17 -0.50 1.42 4.14
C VAL A 17 -1.56 1.96 5.09
N ALA A 18 -2.36 1.06 5.66
CA ALA A 18 -3.40 1.47 6.58
C ALA A 18 -2.83 2.21 7.77
N GLU A 19 -1.69 1.74 8.28
CA GLU A 19 -1.05 2.39 9.40
C GLU A 19 -0.57 3.80 9.06
N LEU A 20 -0.03 3.96 7.86
CA LEU A 20 0.44 5.26 7.44
C LEU A 20 -0.69 6.27 7.36
N PHE A 21 -1.85 5.83 6.92
CA PHE A 21 -3.01 6.70 6.79
C PHE A 21 -3.87 6.73 8.03
N ARG A 22 -3.59 5.83 8.99
CA ARG A 22 -4.37 5.70 10.21
C ARG A 22 -5.81 5.36 9.91
N VAL A 23 -5.98 4.40 9.02
CA VAL A 23 -7.30 3.92 8.65
C VAL A 23 -7.32 2.41 8.73
N ASP A 24 -8.51 1.85 8.57
CA ASP A 24 -8.70 0.40 8.54
C ASP A 24 -8.14 -0.15 7.23
N PRO A 25 -7.54 -1.35 7.25
CA PRO A 25 -7.09 -1.97 6.00
C PRO A 25 -8.18 -2.11 4.95
N LYS A 26 -9.43 -2.25 5.38
CA LYS A 26 -10.54 -2.31 4.45
C LYS A 26 -10.65 -1.04 3.63
N THR A 27 -10.32 0.09 4.23
CA THR A 27 -10.36 1.37 3.53
C THR A 27 -9.31 1.38 2.41
N VAL A 28 -8.13 0.81 2.70
CA VAL A 28 -7.08 0.74 1.69
C VAL A 28 -7.56 -0.10 0.50
N THR A 29 -8.20 -1.23 0.78
CA THR A 29 -8.73 -2.06 -0.29
C THR A 29 -9.75 -1.31 -1.12
N ARG A 30 -10.57 -0.51 -0.46
CA ARG A 30 -11.58 0.29 -1.16
C ARG A 30 -10.92 1.32 -2.06
N TRP A 31 -9.86 1.94 -1.58
CA TRP A 31 -9.13 2.91 -2.39
C TRP A 31 -8.55 2.26 -3.63
N ALA A 32 -8.03 1.04 -3.49
CA ALA A 32 -7.48 0.32 -4.63
C ALA A 32 -8.58 0.02 -5.65
N LYS A 33 -9.76 -0.37 -5.16
CA LYS A 33 -10.87 -0.64 -6.06
C LYS A 33 -11.34 0.62 -6.76
N ALA A 34 -11.21 1.76 -6.10
CA ALA A 34 -11.62 3.03 -6.69
C ALA A 34 -10.56 3.60 -7.63
N GLY A 35 -9.43 2.93 -7.78
CA GLY A 35 -8.38 3.39 -8.68
C GLY A 35 -7.42 4.38 -8.08
N LYS A 36 -7.51 4.63 -6.79
CA LYS A 36 -6.61 5.58 -6.14
C LYS A 36 -5.26 4.98 -5.84
N LEU A 37 -5.19 3.67 -5.74
CA LEU A 37 -3.95 2.94 -5.55
C LEU A 37 -3.92 1.77 -6.52
N SER A 38 -2.74 1.45 -7.00
CA SER A 38 -2.56 0.34 -7.94
C SER A 38 -1.90 -0.82 -7.22
N PRO A 39 -2.66 -1.84 -6.85
CA PRO A 39 -2.07 -2.97 -6.14
C PRO A 39 -1.22 -3.83 -7.06
N VAL A 40 -0.17 -4.39 -6.50
CA VAL A 40 0.69 -5.33 -7.18
C VAL A 40 0.52 -6.68 -6.51
N LYS A 41 0.34 -7.72 -7.30
CA LYS A 41 0.23 -9.06 -6.75
C LYS A 41 1.59 -9.71 -6.72
N THR A 42 1.93 -10.27 -5.57
CA THR A 42 3.16 -11.03 -5.46
C THR A 42 2.89 -12.48 -5.88
N LEU A 43 3.96 -13.25 -5.97
CA LEU A 43 3.83 -14.66 -6.36
C LEU A 43 2.92 -15.44 -5.42
N GLY A 44 2.88 -15.06 -4.16
CA GLY A 44 2.03 -15.74 -3.21
C GLY A 44 0.59 -15.27 -3.22
N GLY A 45 0.23 -14.39 -4.13
CA GLY A 45 -1.13 -13.90 -4.21
C GLY A 45 -1.44 -12.76 -3.26
N HIS A 46 -0.44 -12.26 -2.56
CA HIS A 46 -0.63 -11.17 -1.64
C HIS A 46 -0.57 -9.85 -2.38
N ARG A 47 -1.34 -8.89 -1.91
CA ARG A 47 -1.34 -7.56 -2.50
C ARG A 47 -0.27 -6.70 -1.85
N ARG A 48 0.35 -5.88 -2.69
CA ARG A 48 1.32 -4.91 -2.23
C ARG A 48 1.04 -3.61 -2.96
N TYR A 49 1.53 -2.52 -2.39
CA TYR A 49 1.31 -1.19 -2.97
C TYR A 49 2.65 -0.50 -3.12
N HIS A 50 2.81 0.25 -4.20
CA HIS A 50 4.06 0.98 -4.42
C HIS A 50 4.20 2.06 -3.36
N ALA A 51 5.33 2.08 -2.68
CA ALA A 51 5.58 3.07 -1.65
C ALA A 51 5.48 4.48 -2.21
N HIS A 52 6.01 4.68 -3.42
CA HIS A 52 5.97 5.98 -4.06
C HIS A 52 4.54 6.47 -4.21
N GLU A 53 3.69 5.60 -4.70
CA GLU A 53 2.30 5.94 -4.93
C GLU A 53 1.58 6.22 -3.62
N VAL A 54 1.89 5.42 -2.60
CA VAL A 54 1.27 5.58 -1.29
C VAL A 54 1.66 6.92 -0.69
N HIS A 55 2.94 7.27 -0.78
CA HIS A 55 3.41 8.53 -0.21
C HIS A 55 2.81 9.73 -0.94
N GLU A 56 2.61 9.60 -2.24
CA GLU A 56 2.00 10.67 -3.01
C GLU A 56 0.55 10.89 -2.59
N LEU A 57 -0.18 9.81 -2.42
CA LEU A 57 -1.56 9.91 -1.98
C LEU A 57 -1.64 10.50 -0.58
N LEU A 58 -0.75 10.05 0.30
CA LEU A 58 -0.70 10.56 1.66
C LEU A 58 -0.46 12.07 1.67
N ARG A 59 0.45 12.51 0.83
CA ARG A 59 0.76 13.94 0.76
C ARG A 59 -0.44 14.73 0.28
N LYS A 60 -1.16 14.22 -0.71
CA LYS A 60 -2.34 14.89 -1.22
C LYS A 60 -3.42 15.02 -0.16
N ILE A 61 -3.59 13.99 0.64
CA ILE A 61 -4.60 14.02 1.69
C ILE A 61 -4.21 14.99 2.79
N GLN A 62 -2.92 15.06 3.10
CA GLN A 62 -2.45 15.94 4.16
C GLN A 62 -2.34 17.40 3.74
N GLU A 63 -2.24 17.63 2.46
CA GLU A 63 -2.20 18.99 1.96
C GLU A 63 -3.56 19.63 2.04
N LYS A 64 -3.58 20.86 2.39
CA LYS A 64 -4.83 21.59 2.47
C LYS A 64 -4.79 22.83 1.63
#